data_97cc92ba2e9d6d30fc4f37671cd55972
#
_entry.id   97cc92ba2e9d6d30fc4f37671cd55972
#
_cell.length_a   1.000
_cell.length_b   1.000
_cell.length_c   1.000
_cell.angle_alpha   90.00
_cell.angle_beta   90.00
_cell.angle_gamma   90.00
#
_symmetry.space_group_name_H-M   'P 1'
#
loop_
_entity.id
_entity.type
_entity.pdbx_description
1 polymer ?
#
loop_
_entity_poly.entity_id
_entity_poly.type
_entity_poly.pdbx_seq_one_letter_code
_entity_poly.pdbx_strand_id
1 'polypeptide(L)'
;MTSSASPNSKLSHAVVGSDGQGWSDLNNIASHPNVNITAICDVDTSRMAKAAAKFPNARKYQDWRELLEVEGDKIDSVQVATPDHMHASVSIAAMKRKKHVYCEKPLAHEISEARAMGNWAKKSGVVTQMGNQIQSSIEYRSAVVLLQSGVIGKIKEVHAWSGASFPGNGRPTGEDPVPKNLDWDKWLGVAPVRPYKGGVYHPFNWRGWQDFGTGPIGDFMCHIMDSPFKALELTAPKSVIATGVPARWANDEKINTENWPEWATYEYIFPGTKWTTENSIKVSWYDGGKKPPRKLAGFEKDERQLPGSGSLFIGESGNLLLPHVGGPQLVPYSKNKGLQRPKLKGRSHYHSYVDACLGKDSTTSNFGFAVPLTETTLLGNIANRFNGQKLDWDQEKMTITNNDEANSLVKKTPRDFS
;
A
#
# COMPACT_ATOMS: atom_id res chain seq x y z
N MET A 1 22.23 -6.62 -22.69
CA MET A 1 21.64 -7.78 -23.37
C MET A 1 20.53 -8.30 -22.48
N THR A 2 19.28 -8.07 -22.83
CA THR A 2 18.13 -8.64 -22.14
C THR A 2 18.07 -10.10 -22.52
N SER A 3 18.28 -10.99 -21.53
CA SER A 3 18.02 -12.42 -21.68
C SER A 3 16.55 -12.58 -22.07
N SER A 4 16.26 -12.86 -23.34
CA SER A 4 14.92 -13.27 -23.75
C SER A 4 14.68 -14.65 -23.17
N ALA A 5 13.86 -14.73 -22.10
CA ALA A 5 13.41 -15.99 -21.59
C ALA A 5 12.77 -16.80 -22.73
N SER A 6 13.14 -18.06 -22.88
CA SER A 6 12.52 -18.97 -23.85
C SER A 6 10.99 -18.99 -23.60
N PRO A 7 10.15 -18.99 -24.65
CA PRO A 7 8.68 -19.00 -24.50
C PRO A 7 8.11 -20.12 -23.62
N ASN A 8 8.92 -21.14 -23.34
CA ASN A 8 8.57 -22.31 -22.51
C ASN A 8 9.21 -22.29 -21.11
N SER A 9 9.93 -21.25 -20.70
CA SER A 9 10.52 -21.20 -19.36
C SER A 9 9.49 -20.82 -18.33
N LYS A 10 9.50 -21.53 -17.18
CA LYS A 10 8.72 -21.16 -16.01
C LYS A 10 9.47 -20.08 -15.22
N LEU A 11 8.75 -19.10 -14.69
CA LEU A 11 9.26 -18.11 -13.75
C LEU A 11 9.62 -18.79 -12.43
N SER A 12 10.89 -18.79 -12.06
CA SER A 12 11.38 -19.24 -10.76
C SER A 12 11.13 -18.16 -9.72
N HIS A 13 10.23 -18.44 -8.77
CA HIS A 13 9.71 -17.44 -7.83
C HIS A 13 10.10 -17.77 -6.39
N ALA A 14 10.60 -16.76 -5.66
CA ALA A 14 10.88 -16.82 -4.25
C ALA A 14 9.90 -15.96 -3.44
N VAL A 15 9.66 -16.35 -2.19
CA VAL A 15 8.69 -15.72 -1.30
C VAL A 15 9.37 -15.29 -0.01
N VAL A 16 9.19 -14.04 0.39
CA VAL A 16 9.63 -13.49 1.68
C VAL A 16 8.39 -12.96 2.42
N GLY A 17 8.04 -13.63 3.53
CA GLY A 17 6.75 -13.49 4.21
C GLY A 17 5.71 -14.43 3.58
N SER A 18 5.45 -15.57 4.23
CA SER A 18 4.76 -16.70 3.60
C SER A 18 3.38 -17.03 4.16
N ASP A 19 2.89 -16.24 5.14
CA ASP A 19 1.57 -16.44 5.75
C ASP A 19 0.71 -15.17 5.68
N GLY A 20 -0.54 -15.24 6.14
CA GLY A 20 -1.49 -14.12 6.06
C GLY A 20 -1.68 -13.66 4.61
N GLN A 21 -1.41 -12.37 4.33
CA GLN A 21 -1.47 -11.84 2.96
C GLN A 21 -0.44 -12.52 2.06
N GLY A 22 0.78 -12.75 2.55
CA GLY A 22 1.83 -13.44 1.78
C GLY A 22 1.43 -14.84 1.33
N TRP A 23 0.62 -15.55 2.13
CA TRP A 23 0.03 -16.83 1.70
C TRP A 23 -0.99 -16.64 0.58
N SER A 24 -1.82 -15.61 0.64
CA SER A 24 -2.77 -15.30 -0.43
C SER A 24 -2.05 -14.99 -1.74
N ASP A 25 -1.04 -14.14 -1.69
CA ASP A 25 -0.24 -13.74 -2.85
C ASP A 25 0.50 -14.93 -3.46
N LEU A 26 1.19 -15.70 -2.63
CA LEU A 26 1.87 -16.94 -3.03
C LEU A 26 0.94 -17.88 -3.79
N ASN A 27 -0.28 -18.12 -3.27
CA ASN A 27 -1.23 -19.02 -3.93
C ASN A 27 -1.73 -18.48 -5.26
N ASN A 28 -2.01 -17.19 -5.34
CA ASN A 28 -2.49 -16.57 -6.56
C ASN A 28 -1.39 -16.49 -7.62
N ILE A 29 -0.14 -16.18 -7.24
CA ILE A 29 1.01 -16.22 -8.17
C ILE A 29 1.27 -17.67 -8.64
N ALA A 30 1.30 -18.63 -7.71
CA ALA A 30 1.53 -20.04 -8.01
C ALA A 30 0.41 -20.70 -8.82
N SER A 31 -0.79 -20.10 -8.89
CA SER A 31 -1.87 -20.60 -9.75
C SER A 31 -1.61 -20.37 -11.24
N HIS A 32 -0.63 -19.54 -11.58
CA HIS A 32 -0.21 -19.35 -12.96
C HIS A 32 0.58 -20.57 -13.46
N PRO A 33 0.25 -21.16 -14.65
CA PRO A 33 0.86 -22.41 -15.11
C PRO A 33 2.38 -22.33 -15.35
N ASN A 34 2.89 -21.13 -15.57
CA ASN A 34 4.30 -20.88 -15.85
C ASN A 34 5.06 -20.31 -14.61
N VAL A 35 4.71 -20.74 -13.40
CA VAL A 35 5.42 -20.39 -12.17
C VAL A 35 5.95 -21.65 -11.50
N ASN A 36 7.15 -21.56 -10.95
CA ASN A 36 7.73 -22.55 -10.06
C ASN A 36 8.15 -21.85 -8.75
N ILE A 37 7.62 -22.29 -7.62
CA ILE A 37 8.02 -21.80 -6.30
C ILE A 37 9.30 -22.52 -5.88
N THR A 38 10.42 -21.77 -5.83
CA THR A 38 11.76 -22.33 -5.63
C THR A 38 12.31 -22.14 -4.23
N ALA A 39 11.91 -21.04 -3.56
CA ALA A 39 12.36 -20.74 -2.21
C ALA A 39 11.28 -20.01 -1.41
N ILE A 40 11.24 -20.28 -0.11
CA ILE A 40 10.30 -19.67 0.85
C ILE A 40 11.10 -19.21 2.05
N CYS A 41 10.91 -17.95 2.46
CA CYS A 41 11.51 -17.37 3.64
C CYS A 41 10.44 -16.80 4.58
N ASP A 42 10.55 -17.13 5.85
CA ASP A 42 9.79 -16.50 6.92
C ASP A 42 10.59 -16.58 8.22
N VAL A 43 10.67 -15.51 8.96
CA VAL A 43 11.37 -15.46 10.26
C VAL A 43 10.68 -16.30 11.34
N ASP A 44 9.43 -16.69 11.10
CA ASP A 44 8.63 -17.58 11.95
C ASP A 44 8.39 -18.91 11.22
N THR A 45 9.09 -19.96 11.63
CA THR A 45 8.98 -21.28 10.99
C THR A 45 7.60 -21.92 11.14
N SER A 46 6.83 -21.57 12.18
CA SER A 46 5.46 -22.06 12.34
C SER A 46 4.53 -21.47 11.29
N ARG A 47 4.76 -20.21 10.91
CA ARG A 47 4.00 -19.53 9.87
C ARG A 47 4.42 -19.97 8.47
N MET A 48 5.67 -20.36 8.30
CA MET A 48 6.17 -20.95 7.05
C MET A 48 5.59 -22.35 6.79
N ALA A 49 5.18 -23.08 7.81
CA ALA A 49 4.83 -24.51 7.72
C ALA A 49 3.77 -24.80 6.65
N LYS A 50 2.75 -23.97 6.52
CA LYS A 50 1.68 -24.14 5.53
C LYS A 50 2.21 -24.02 4.09
N ALA A 51 3.05 -23.05 3.82
CA ALA A 51 3.68 -22.85 2.52
C ALA A 51 4.67 -23.98 2.21
N ALA A 52 5.48 -24.39 3.20
CA ALA A 52 6.42 -25.51 3.07
C ALA A 52 5.71 -26.85 2.76
N ALA A 53 4.56 -27.10 3.35
CA ALA A 53 3.77 -28.30 3.08
C ALA A 53 3.19 -28.30 1.65
N LYS A 54 2.71 -27.15 1.17
CA LYS A 54 2.17 -27.03 -0.20
C LYS A 54 3.26 -27.09 -1.27
N PHE A 55 4.45 -26.57 -0.99
CA PHE A 55 5.58 -26.51 -1.92
C PHE A 55 6.79 -27.26 -1.33
N PRO A 56 6.73 -28.60 -1.21
CA PRO A 56 7.76 -29.38 -0.49
C PRO A 56 9.15 -29.28 -1.12
N ASN A 57 9.22 -29.05 -2.43
CA ASN A 57 10.48 -28.90 -3.17
C ASN A 57 11.11 -27.50 -3.05
N ALA A 58 10.38 -26.50 -2.56
CA ALA A 58 10.93 -25.18 -2.33
C ALA A 58 11.90 -25.22 -1.14
N ARG A 59 13.05 -24.58 -1.26
CA ARG A 59 14.00 -24.45 -0.15
C ARG A 59 13.50 -23.45 0.88
N LYS A 60 13.80 -23.67 2.15
CA LYS A 60 13.27 -22.94 3.31
C LYS A 60 14.39 -22.13 3.97
N TYR A 61 14.10 -20.88 4.28
CA TYR A 61 15.03 -19.92 4.88
C TYR A 61 14.35 -19.16 6.00
N GLN A 62 15.07 -18.80 7.04
CA GLN A 62 14.62 -17.84 8.06
C GLN A 62 15.28 -16.45 7.89
N ASP A 63 16.16 -16.33 6.90
CA ASP A 63 16.84 -15.09 6.55
C ASP A 63 16.72 -14.83 5.04
N TRP A 64 16.08 -13.72 4.68
CA TRP A 64 15.95 -13.33 3.28
C TRP A 64 17.29 -12.99 2.60
N ARG A 65 18.30 -12.60 3.39
CA ARG A 65 19.65 -12.31 2.88
C ARG A 65 20.31 -13.59 2.42
N GLU A 66 20.24 -14.63 3.26
CA GLU A 66 20.70 -15.98 2.91
C GLU A 66 19.96 -16.52 1.69
N LEU A 67 18.62 -16.35 1.63
CA LEU A 67 17.83 -16.75 0.46
C LEU A 67 18.36 -16.06 -0.80
N LEU A 68 18.56 -14.75 -0.79
CA LEU A 68 19.05 -14.01 -1.96
C LEU A 68 20.49 -14.35 -2.32
N GLU A 69 21.33 -14.71 -1.37
CA GLU A 69 22.71 -15.14 -1.60
C GLU A 69 22.76 -16.53 -2.25
N VAL A 70 22.07 -17.51 -1.67
CA VAL A 70 22.11 -18.91 -2.12
C VAL A 70 21.31 -19.15 -3.39
N GLU A 71 20.16 -18.47 -3.53
CA GLU A 71 19.22 -18.69 -4.63
C GLU A 71 19.29 -17.62 -5.72
N GLY A 72 20.02 -16.55 -5.50
CA GLY A 72 20.01 -15.39 -6.39
C GLY A 72 20.14 -15.72 -7.87
N ASP A 73 21.01 -16.64 -8.26
CA ASP A 73 21.20 -17.04 -9.65
C ASP A 73 20.12 -18.01 -10.19
N LYS A 74 19.28 -18.57 -9.30
CA LYS A 74 18.28 -19.62 -9.61
C LYS A 74 16.84 -19.09 -9.60
N ILE A 75 16.64 -17.85 -9.17
CA ILE A 75 15.33 -17.20 -9.10
C ILE A 75 15.25 -16.02 -10.08
N ASP A 76 14.05 -15.78 -10.59
CA ASP A 76 13.75 -14.67 -11.51
C ASP A 76 13.02 -13.55 -10.78
N SER A 77 12.22 -13.89 -9.78
CA SER A 77 11.37 -12.94 -9.09
C SER A 77 11.21 -13.23 -7.60
N VAL A 78 10.88 -12.18 -6.83
CA VAL A 78 10.67 -12.22 -5.39
C VAL A 78 9.35 -11.56 -5.03
N GLN A 79 8.51 -12.27 -4.26
CA GLN A 79 7.39 -11.71 -3.52
C GLN A 79 7.88 -11.20 -2.17
N VAL A 80 7.47 -9.99 -1.78
CA VAL A 80 7.74 -9.38 -0.48
C VAL A 80 6.42 -9.06 0.20
N ALA A 81 6.11 -9.78 1.27
CA ALA A 81 4.88 -9.65 2.05
C ALA A 81 5.18 -9.70 3.56
N THR A 82 6.23 -9.02 3.96
CA THR A 82 6.66 -8.79 5.34
C THR A 82 5.83 -7.67 6.00
N PRO A 83 6.02 -7.32 7.26
CA PRO A 83 5.57 -6.03 7.79
C PRO A 83 6.20 -4.85 7.03
N ASP A 84 5.51 -3.70 7.02
CA ASP A 84 5.80 -2.55 6.15
C ASP A 84 7.27 -2.08 6.24
N HIS A 85 7.85 -2.09 7.45
CA HIS A 85 9.22 -1.62 7.70
C HIS A 85 10.31 -2.44 6.98
N MET A 86 10.00 -3.66 6.52
CA MET A 86 10.97 -4.50 5.82
C MET A 86 10.79 -4.52 4.29
N HIS A 87 9.72 -3.92 3.76
CA HIS A 87 9.42 -3.94 2.32
C HIS A 87 10.57 -3.40 1.47
N ALA A 88 11.12 -2.23 1.84
CA ALA A 88 12.17 -1.57 1.07
C ALA A 88 13.48 -2.35 1.09
N SER A 89 13.91 -2.84 2.24
CA SER A 89 15.17 -3.57 2.38
C SER A 89 15.22 -4.80 1.49
N VAL A 90 14.19 -5.63 1.56
CA VAL A 90 14.09 -6.87 0.77
C VAL A 90 13.95 -6.55 -0.73
N SER A 91 13.05 -5.63 -1.09
CA SER A 91 12.78 -5.29 -2.49
C SER A 91 13.99 -4.68 -3.18
N ILE A 92 14.70 -3.76 -2.52
CA ILE A 92 15.91 -3.13 -3.08
C ILE A 92 17.02 -4.17 -3.25
N ALA A 93 17.20 -5.07 -2.29
CA ALA A 93 18.20 -6.14 -2.38
C ALA A 93 17.92 -7.09 -3.55
N ALA A 94 16.66 -7.42 -3.80
CA ALA A 94 16.23 -8.21 -4.94
C ALA A 94 16.47 -7.46 -6.27
N MET A 95 16.08 -6.19 -6.37
CA MET A 95 16.28 -5.37 -7.58
C MET A 95 17.75 -5.12 -7.89
N LYS A 96 18.63 -4.99 -6.87
CA LYS A 96 20.10 -4.93 -7.06
C LYS A 96 20.63 -6.19 -7.75
N ARG A 97 20.02 -7.34 -7.49
CA ARG A 97 20.33 -8.64 -8.11
C ARG A 97 19.55 -8.88 -9.42
N LYS A 98 18.91 -7.85 -9.97
CA LYS A 98 18.12 -7.94 -11.22
C LYS A 98 16.93 -8.89 -11.12
N LYS A 99 16.32 -9.06 -9.91
CA LYS A 99 15.12 -9.87 -9.73
C LYS A 99 13.88 -9.00 -9.87
N HIS A 100 12.84 -9.53 -10.54
CA HIS A 100 11.52 -8.92 -10.56
C HIS A 100 10.93 -8.90 -9.14
N VAL A 101 10.11 -7.90 -8.82
CA VAL A 101 9.58 -7.73 -7.45
C VAL A 101 8.07 -7.52 -7.46
N TYR A 102 7.38 -8.37 -6.71
CA TYR A 102 6.03 -8.13 -6.23
C TYR A 102 6.12 -7.74 -4.76
N CYS A 103 5.71 -6.52 -4.39
CA CYS A 103 5.78 -6.04 -3.02
C CYS A 103 4.41 -5.63 -2.51
N GLU A 104 4.01 -6.12 -1.34
CA GLU A 104 2.75 -5.73 -0.71
C GLU A 104 2.71 -4.21 -0.41
N LYS A 105 1.51 -3.72 -0.22
CA LYS A 105 1.22 -2.32 0.09
C LYS A 105 1.24 -2.08 1.63
N PRO A 106 1.56 -0.84 2.06
CA PRO A 106 2.14 0.22 1.25
C PRO A 106 3.55 -0.16 0.79
N LEU A 107 4.00 0.44 -0.32
CA LEU A 107 5.27 0.03 -0.94
C LEU A 107 6.47 0.11 0.01
N ALA A 108 6.45 1.05 0.96
CA ALA A 108 7.50 1.27 1.94
C ALA A 108 6.92 1.86 3.23
N HIS A 109 7.74 1.88 4.28
CA HIS A 109 7.40 2.47 5.58
C HIS A 109 7.78 3.96 5.68
N GLU A 110 8.72 4.41 4.84
CA GLU A 110 9.19 5.80 4.81
C GLU A 110 9.23 6.38 3.39
N ILE A 111 9.11 7.70 3.28
CA ILE A 111 9.11 8.38 1.98
C ILE A 111 10.43 8.16 1.24
N SER A 112 11.55 8.28 1.94
CA SER A 112 12.87 8.06 1.35
C SER A 112 13.05 6.64 0.80
N GLU A 113 12.47 5.65 1.48
CA GLU A 113 12.46 4.25 1.03
C GLU A 113 11.62 4.06 -0.23
N ALA A 114 10.41 4.62 -0.27
CA ALA A 114 9.55 4.55 -1.45
C ALA A 114 10.26 5.14 -2.68
N ARG A 115 10.90 6.30 -2.53
CA ARG A 115 11.71 6.92 -3.59
C ARG A 115 12.90 6.06 -3.99
N ALA A 116 13.61 5.48 -3.03
CA ALA A 116 14.73 4.57 -3.30
C ALA A 116 14.26 3.34 -4.10
N MET A 117 13.12 2.75 -3.75
CA MET A 117 12.52 1.62 -4.48
C MET A 117 12.18 2.01 -5.93
N GLY A 118 11.56 3.17 -6.16
CA GLY A 118 11.28 3.67 -7.51
C GLY A 118 12.56 3.89 -8.34
N ASN A 119 13.59 4.47 -7.73
CA ASN A 119 14.89 4.69 -8.37
C ASN A 119 15.58 3.36 -8.73
N TRP A 120 15.54 2.38 -7.84
CA TRP A 120 16.09 1.05 -8.11
C TRP A 120 15.30 0.29 -9.18
N ALA A 121 13.97 0.38 -9.18
CA ALA A 121 13.14 -0.19 -10.24
C ALA A 121 13.55 0.36 -11.60
N LYS A 122 13.66 1.69 -11.73
CA LYS A 122 14.11 2.35 -12.96
C LYS A 122 15.53 1.95 -13.35
N LYS A 123 16.47 1.96 -12.40
CA LYS A 123 17.89 1.62 -12.65
C LYS A 123 18.09 0.15 -13.04
N SER A 124 17.36 -0.74 -12.40
CA SER A 124 17.48 -2.19 -12.66
C SER A 124 16.77 -2.62 -13.93
N GLY A 125 15.70 -1.92 -14.34
CA GLY A 125 14.87 -2.27 -15.48
C GLY A 125 14.04 -3.54 -15.30
N VAL A 126 13.88 -4.02 -14.05
CA VAL A 126 13.09 -5.21 -13.74
C VAL A 126 11.61 -4.90 -13.67
N VAL A 127 10.78 -5.91 -13.84
CA VAL A 127 9.33 -5.81 -13.62
C VAL A 127 9.05 -5.64 -12.14
N THR A 128 8.20 -4.68 -11.80
CA THR A 128 7.77 -4.42 -10.42
C THR A 128 6.24 -4.32 -10.35
N GLN A 129 5.64 -4.74 -9.24
CA GLN A 129 4.23 -4.53 -8.96
C GLN A 129 3.97 -4.40 -7.47
N MET A 130 3.15 -3.43 -7.09
CA MET A 130 2.64 -3.30 -5.73
C MET A 130 1.38 -4.15 -5.54
N GLY A 131 1.19 -4.71 -4.35
CA GLY A 131 0.08 -5.59 -3.97
C GLY A 131 -1.23 -4.87 -3.67
N ASN A 132 -1.64 -3.89 -4.49
CA ASN A 132 -2.97 -3.26 -4.41
C ASN A 132 -3.94 -3.88 -5.44
N GLN A 133 -4.30 -5.13 -5.21
CA GLN A 133 -5.00 -6.02 -6.14
C GLN A 133 -6.29 -5.44 -6.72
N ILE A 134 -6.98 -4.59 -5.97
CA ILE A 134 -8.23 -3.96 -6.38
C ILE A 134 -8.07 -3.15 -7.69
N GLN A 135 -6.88 -2.65 -7.99
CA GLN A 135 -6.57 -1.94 -9.23
C GLN A 135 -6.94 -2.75 -10.48
N SER A 136 -6.80 -4.07 -10.40
CA SER A 136 -7.07 -4.97 -11.53
C SER A 136 -8.56 -5.32 -11.65
N SER A 137 -9.40 -4.98 -10.67
CA SER A 137 -10.84 -5.27 -10.70
C SER A 137 -11.55 -4.53 -11.84
N ILE A 138 -12.61 -5.13 -12.35
CA ILE A 138 -13.44 -4.51 -13.39
C ILE A 138 -14.10 -3.24 -12.85
N GLU A 139 -14.49 -3.23 -11.59
CA GLU A 139 -15.19 -2.14 -10.91
C GLU A 139 -14.32 -0.88 -10.86
N TYR A 140 -13.09 -1.00 -10.37
CA TYR A 140 -12.14 0.12 -10.27
C TYR A 140 -11.71 0.62 -11.65
N ARG A 141 -11.43 -0.29 -12.57
CA ARG A 141 -11.07 0.05 -13.96
C ARG A 141 -12.24 0.71 -14.68
N SER A 142 -13.49 0.27 -14.42
CA SER A 142 -14.68 0.92 -14.96
C SER A 142 -14.88 2.33 -14.41
N ALA A 143 -14.61 2.54 -13.12
CA ALA A 143 -14.65 3.88 -12.53
C ALA A 143 -13.66 4.84 -13.21
N VAL A 144 -12.43 4.40 -13.43
CA VAL A 144 -11.41 5.18 -14.15
C VAL A 144 -11.89 5.57 -15.55
N VAL A 145 -12.39 4.60 -16.33
CA VAL A 145 -12.89 4.86 -17.70
C VAL A 145 -14.10 5.83 -17.68
N LEU A 146 -15.04 5.66 -16.75
CA LEU A 146 -16.19 6.55 -16.63
C LEU A 146 -15.78 7.98 -16.27
N LEU A 147 -14.88 8.14 -15.30
CA LEU A 147 -14.38 9.47 -14.92
C LEU A 147 -13.66 10.15 -16.09
N GLN A 148 -12.80 9.43 -16.79
CA GLN A 148 -12.06 9.94 -17.95
C GLN A 148 -12.92 10.12 -19.20
N SER A 149 -14.10 9.52 -19.26
CA SER A 149 -15.09 9.84 -20.32
C SER A 149 -15.85 11.15 -20.06
N GLY A 150 -15.66 11.78 -18.89
CA GLY A 150 -16.35 13.00 -18.53
C GLY A 150 -17.80 12.80 -18.09
N VAL A 151 -18.19 11.60 -17.64
CA VAL A 151 -19.56 11.25 -17.24
C VAL A 151 -20.17 12.19 -16.18
N ILE A 152 -19.32 12.83 -15.37
CA ILE A 152 -19.68 13.84 -14.37
C ILE A 152 -19.00 15.20 -14.60
N GLY A 153 -18.40 15.41 -15.78
CA GLY A 153 -17.57 16.58 -16.07
C GLY A 153 -16.22 16.53 -15.39
N LYS A 154 -15.54 17.68 -15.33
CA LYS A 154 -14.27 17.78 -14.59
C LYS A 154 -14.51 17.68 -13.08
N ILE A 155 -13.51 17.19 -12.37
CA ILE A 155 -13.60 16.90 -10.94
C ILE A 155 -13.20 18.13 -10.12
N LYS A 156 -14.06 18.50 -9.17
CA LYS A 156 -13.89 19.61 -8.24
C LYS A 156 -13.19 19.19 -6.95
N GLU A 157 -13.55 18.01 -6.44
CA GLU A 157 -13.11 17.50 -5.13
C GLU A 157 -13.25 15.98 -5.08
N VAL A 158 -12.39 15.31 -4.30
CA VAL A 158 -12.48 13.88 -4.04
C VAL A 158 -12.49 13.63 -2.53
N HIS A 159 -13.36 12.73 -2.08
CA HIS A 159 -13.36 12.18 -0.73
C HIS A 159 -13.17 10.68 -0.79
N ALA A 160 -12.26 10.15 0.02
CA ALA A 160 -12.03 8.72 0.14
C ALA A 160 -11.98 8.33 1.63
N TRP A 161 -12.47 7.14 1.98
CA TRP A 161 -12.57 6.73 3.38
C TRP A 161 -12.46 5.23 3.56
N SER A 162 -12.01 4.84 4.76
CA SER A 162 -11.99 3.46 5.24
C SER A 162 -12.54 3.34 6.64
N GLY A 163 -13.24 2.23 6.91
CA GLY A 163 -13.66 1.86 8.26
C GLY A 163 -12.55 1.24 9.11
N ALA A 164 -11.36 1.05 8.56
CA ALA A 164 -10.24 0.41 9.27
C ALA A 164 -9.74 1.29 10.42
N SER A 165 -9.37 0.62 11.51
CA SER A 165 -8.75 1.23 12.68
C SER A 165 -7.77 0.23 13.30
N PHE A 166 -6.57 0.68 13.66
CA PHE A 166 -5.55 -0.10 14.36
C PHE A 166 -5.02 0.67 15.58
N PRO A 167 -5.89 1.01 16.55
CA PRO A 167 -5.46 1.78 17.70
C PRO A 167 -4.55 0.93 18.59
N GLY A 168 -3.66 1.59 19.32
CA GLY A 168 -2.84 0.98 20.34
C GLY A 168 -2.83 1.82 21.61
N ASN A 169 -2.65 1.13 22.73
CA ASN A 169 -2.63 1.73 24.07
C ASN A 169 -1.21 1.85 24.65
N GLY A 170 -0.21 1.89 23.76
CA GLY A 170 1.18 1.86 24.15
C GLY A 170 1.70 0.46 24.46
N ARG A 171 2.96 0.40 24.81
CA ARG A 171 3.64 -0.86 25.11
C ARG A 171 3.33 -1.34 26.52
N PRO A 172 2.87 -2.60 26.69
CA PRO A 172 2.76 -3.19 28.02
C PRO A 172 4.16 -3.36 28.64
N THR A 173 4.22 -3.35 29.97
CA THR A 173 5.45 -3.52 30.73
C THR A 173 6.01 -4.94 30.61
N GLY A 174 7.33 -5.07 30.82
CA GLY A 174 8.04 -6.35 30.81
C GLY A 174 8.26 -6.93 29.42
N GLU A 175 8.82 -8.12 29.38
CA GLU A 175 9.15 -8.88 28.20
C GLU A 175 8.72 -10.34 28.37
N ASP A 176 8.50 -11.03 27.26
CA ASP A 176 8.20 -12.46 27.24
C ASP A 176 9.34 -13.21 26.56
N PRO A 177 9.54 -14.52 26.88
CA PRO A 177 10.48 -15.34 26.17
C PRO A 177 10.14 -15.40 24.67
N VAL A 178 11.13 -15.21 23.82
CA VAL A 178 10.95 -15.37 22.35
C VAL A 178 10.63 -16.84 22.04
N PRO A 179 9.54 -17.15 21.32
CA PRO A 179 9.25 -18.50 20.90
C PRO A 179 10.37 -19.10 20.05
N LYS A 180 10.67 -20.39 20.21
CA LYS A 180 11.79 -21.07 19.51
C LYS A 180 11.65 -21.06 17.97
N ASN A 181 10.45 -20.93 17.47
CA ASN A 181 10.14 -20.87 16.03
C ASN A 181 10.31 -19.47 15.42
N LEU A 182 10.47 -18.43 16.23
CA LEU A 182 10.56 -17.04 15.80
C LEU A 182 11.98 -16.49 15.99
N ASP A 183 12.57 -15.98 14.92
CA ASP A 183 13.78 -15.15 15.01
C ASP A 183 13.37 -13.70 15.19
N TRP A 184 13.36 -13.25 16.45
CA TRP A 184 12.87 -11.92 16.81
C TRP A 184 13.75 -10.79 16.31
N ASP A 185 15.07 -10.98 16.26
CA ASP A 185 15.98 -9.98 15.73
C ASP A 185 15.80 -9.76 14.23
N LYS A 186 15.61 -10.85 13.48
CA LYS A 186 15.29 -10.78 12.05
C LYS A 186 13.89 -10.23 11.78
N TRP A 187 12.93 -10.46 12.71
CA TRP A 187 11.61 -9.86 12.61
C TRP A 187 11.68 -8.33 12.80
N LEU A 188 12.45 -7.85 13.78
CA LEU A 188 12.71 -6.41 14.00
C LEU A 188 13.41 -5.79 12.79
N GLY A 189 14.35 -6.50 12.17
CA GLY A 189 15.04 -6.05 10.97
C GLY A 189 15.64 -4.66 11.15
N VAL A 190 15.22 -3.72 10.31
CA VAL A 190 15.71 -2.32 10.31
C VAL A 190 15.02 -1.42 11.35
N ALA A 191 13.99 -1.91 12.04
CA ALA A 191 13.30 -1.17 13.08
C ALA A 191 14.13 -1.11 14.38
N PRO A 192 13.83 -0.16 15.30
CA PRO A 192 14.51 -0.09 16.60
C PRO A 192 14.35 -1.38 17.40
N VAL A 193 15.40 -1.74 18.14
CA VAL A 193 15.39 -2.91 19.04
C VAL A 193 14.32 -2.74 20.11
N ARG A 194 13.47 -3.74 20.23
CA ARG A 194 12.40 -3.81 21.24
C ARG A 194 12.34 -5.20 21.87
N PRO A 195 12.12 -5.31 23.18
CA PRO A 195 11.87 -6.59 23.83
C PRO A 195 10.64 -7.28 23.21
N TYR A 196 10.73 -8.60 23.07
CA TYR A 196 9.57 -9.38 22.60
C TYR A 196 8.44 -9.34 23.61
N LYS A 197 7.23 -9.23 23.11
CA LYS A 197 5.99 -9.35 23.90
C LYS A 197 4.93 -10.07 23.07
N GLY A 198 4.46 -11.21 23.57
CA GLY A 198 3.52 -12.05 22.84
C GLY A 198 2.23 -11.33 22.50
N GLY A 199 1.80 -11.41 21.23
CA GLY A 199 0.57 -10.80 20.73
C GLY A 199 0.55 -9.27 20.62
N VAL A 200 1.65 -8.57 21.00
CA VAL A 200 1.70 -7.10 20.93
C VAL A 200 2.03 -6.60 19.53
N TYR A 201 2.97 -7.26 18.86
CA TYR A 201 3.43 -6.85 17.52
C TYR A 201 3.13 -7.93 16.48
N HIS A 202 3.80 -9.06 16.57
CA HIS A 202 3.63 -10.21 15.71
C HIS A 202 2.43 -11.07 16.16
N PRO A 203 1.63 -11.66 15.22
CA PRO A 203 1.85 -11.63 13.76
C PRO A 203 1.06 -10.54 13.02
N PHE A 204 0.16 -9.79 13.65
CA PHE A 204 -0.79 -8.89 12.97
C PHE A 204 -0.77 -7.45 13.49
N ASN A 205 -0.60 -7.28 14.81
CA ASN A 205 -0.81 -6.01 15.52
C ASN A 205 0.27 -4.96 15.25
N TRP A 206 1.37 -5.35 14.57
CA TRP A 206 2.42 -4.44 14.13
C TRP A 206 1.89 -3.23 13.33
N ARG A 207 0.73 -3.38 12.67
CA ARG A 207 0.06 -2.31 11.91
C ARG A 207 -0.24 -1.07 12.72
N GLY A 208 -0.54 -1.25 14.01
CA GLY A 208 -0.85 -0.16 14.94
C GLY A 208 0.38 0.53 15.53
N TRP A 209 1.61 0.07 15.20
CA TRP A 209 2.85 0.57 15.78
C TRP A 209 3.65 1.36 14.76
N GLN A 210 4.01 2.60 15.12
CA GLN A 210 4.70 3.54 14.24
C GLN A 210 6.11 3.10 13.80
N ASP A 211 6.72 2.12 14.48
CA ASP A 211 8.01 1.56 14.06
C ASP A 211 7.90 0.44 13.03
N PHE A 212 6.73 -0.18 12.89
CA PHE A 212 6.57 -1.39 12.09
C PHE A 212 5.56 -1.27 10.98
N GLY A 213 4.52 -0.47 11.19
CA GLY A 213 3.42 -0.33 10.27
C GLY A 213 2.98 1.12 10.09
N THR A 214 2.17 1.33 9.09
CA THR A 214 1.73 2.65 8.61
C THR A 214 0.28 2.98 9.00
N GLY A 215 -0.28 2.20 9.94
CA GLY A 215 -1.64 2.43 10.46
C GLY A 215 -2.77 2.24 9.44
N PRO A 216 -3.98 2.70 9.76
CA PRO A 216 -5.14 2.55 8.90
C PRO A 216 -4.97 3.21 7.54
N ILE A 217 -4.33 4.38 7.49
CA ILE A 217 -4.07 5.10 6.24
C ILE A 217 -3.15 4.29 5.33
N GLY A 218 -2.06 3.72 5.84
CA GLY A 218 -1.15 2.89 5.04
C GLY A 218 -1.79 1.61 4.55
N ASP A 219 -2.58 0.97 5.40
CA ASP A 219 -3.20 -0.32 5.06
C ASP A 219 -4.30 -0.18 3.99
N PHE A 220 -5.06 0.92 3.96
CA PHE A 220 -6.23 1.07 3.08
C PHE A 220 -6.12 2.14 2.01
N MET A 221 -5.37 3.23 2.21
CA MET A 221 -5.32 4.32 1.26
C MET A 221 -4.79 3.88 -0.11
N CYS A 222 -3.78 3.01 -0.14
CA CYS A 222 -3.23 2.48 -1.39
C CYS A 222 -4.27 1.70 -2.24
N HIS A 223 -5.29 1.13 -1.60
CA HIS A 223 -6.39 0.48 -2.32
C HIS A 223 -7.43 1.49 -2.80
N ILE A 224 -7.93 2.34 -1.91
CA ILE A 224 -9.11 3.18 -2.18
C ILE A 224 -8.73 4.40 -3.04
N MET A 225 -7.53 4.95 -2.82
CA MET A 225 -7.01 6.07 -3.63
C MET A 225 -6.41 5.64 -4.97
N ASP A 226 -6.33 4.35 -5.26
CA ASP A 226 -5.88 3.85 -6.57
C ASP A 226 -6.69 4.45 -7.73
N SER A 227 -8.04 4.37 -7.65
CA SER A 227 -8.91 4.95 -8.68
C SER A 227 -8.78 6.47 -8.82
N PRO A 228 -8.77 7.28 -7.74
CA PRO A 228 -8.47 8.70 -7.82
C PRO A 228 -7.12 9.00 -8.50
N PHE A 229 -6.05 8.32 -8.09
CA PHE A 229 -4.72 8.49 -8.69
C PHE A 229 -4.72 8.18 -10.18
N LYS A 230 -5.32 7.05 -10.56
CA LYS A 230 -5.40 6.61 -11.95
C LYS A 230 -6.28 7.53 -12.81
N ALA A 231 -7.50 7.84 -12.31
CA ALA A 231 -8.49 8.60 -13.07
C ALA A 231 -8.08 10.06 -13.27
N LEU A 232 -7.46 10.66 -12.27
CA LEU A 232 -7.07 12.06 -12.29
C LEU A 232 -5.59 12.27 -12.64
N GLU A 233 -4.83 11.20 -12.84
CA GLU A 233 -3.38 11.27 -13.11
C GLU A 233 -2.65 12.06 -12.02
N LEU A 234 -2.99 11.77 -10.74
CA LEU A 234 -2.39 12.46 -9.60
C LEU A 234 -0.91 12.09 -9.44
N THR A 235 -0.15 13.03 -8.90
CA THR A 235 1.24 12.86 -8.49
C THR A 235 1.37 13.07 -6.97
N ALA A 236 2.48 13.60 -6.46
CA ALA A 236 2.58 13.96 -5.06
C ALA A 236 1.76 15.23 -4.73
N PRO A 237 1.18 15.34 -3.53
CA PRO A 237 0.48 16.53 -3.10
C PRO A 237 1.45 17.70 -2.87
N LYS A 238 0.92 18.94 -2.88
CA LYS A 238 1.64 20.16 -2.51
C LYS A 238 1.65 20.38 -0.99
N SER A 239 0.61 19.88 -0.31
CA SER A 239 0.49 20.00 1.15
C SER A 239 -0.48 18.97 1.71
N VAL A 240 -0.38 18.74 3.01
CA VAL A 240 -1.28 17.89 3.79
C VAL A 240 -1.55 18.51 5.16
N ILE A 241 -2.77 18.33 5.66
CA ILE A 241 -3.16 18.58 7.04
C ILE A 241 -3.83 17.30 7.57
N ALA A 242 -3.47 16.88 8.77
CA ALA A 242 -4.16 15.80 9.47
C ALA A 242 -4.86 16.34 10.71
N THR A 243 -6.08 15.88 10.94
CA THR A 243 -6.88 16.22 12.13
C THR A 243 -7.48 14.96 12.72
N GLY A 244 -7.27 14.73 13.99
CA GLY A 244 -7.77 13.54 14.67
C GLY A 244 -7.60 13.63 16.17
N VAL A 245 -7.94 12.56 16.87
CA VAL A 245 -7.60 12.41 18.29
C VAL A 245 -6.26 11.67 18.36
N PRO A 246 -5.20 12.28 18.90
CA PRO A 246 -3.93 11.58 19.06
C PRO A 246 -4.12 10.31 19.89
N ALA A 247 -3.38 9.25 19.56
CA ALA A 247 -3.35 8.06 20.40
C ALA A 247 -2.88 8.43 21.82
N ARG A 248 -3.46 7.78 22.83
CA ARG A 248 -3.11 8.01 24.24
C ARG A 248 -2.63 6.73 24.88
N TRP A 249 -1.77 6.84 25.89
CA TRP A 249 -1.40 5.69 26.71
C TRP A 249 -2.62 5.20 27.51
N ALA A 250 -2.70 3.90 27.71
CA ALA A 250 -3.71 3.35 28.62
C ALA A 250 -3.54 3.96 30.00
N ASN A 251 -4.62 4.53 30.55
CA ASN A 251 -4.64 5.18 31.87
C ASN A 251 -3.69 6.40 32.04
N ASP A 252 -3.26 7.02 30.94
CA ASP A 252 -2.44 8.23 30.96
C ASP A 252 -3.00 9.23 29.92
N GLU A 253 -3.04 10.52 30.27
CA GLU A 253 -3.43 11.59 29.36
C GLU A 253 -2.34 11.96 28.35
N LYS A 254 -1.12 11.45 28.52
CA LYS A 254 -0.01 11.73 27.62
C LYS A 254 -0.27 11.17 26.23
N ILE A 255 0.19 11.91 25.24
CA ILE A 255 0.13 11.48 23.83
C ILE A 255 1.00 10.23 23.66
N ASN A 256 0.42 9.20 23.08
CA ASN A 256 1.13 8.00 22.69
C ASN A 256 1.80 8.23 21.32
N THR A 257 3.11 8.35 21.31
CA THR A 257 3.94 8.56 20.11
C THR A 257 4.40 7.25 19.47
N GLU A 258 3.98 6.10 19.98
CA GLU A 258 4.38 4.78 19.48
C GLU A 258 3.28 4.12 18.62
N ASN A 259 2.02 4.53 18.79
CA ASN A 259 0.89 3.96 18.09
C ASN A 259 0.19 4.99 17.19
N TRP A 260 -0.59 4.47 16.25
CA TRP A 260 -1.50 5.28 15.43
C TRP A 260 -2.79 5.58 16.18
N PRO A 261 -3.48 6.71 15.90
CA PRO A 261 -4.73 7.07 16.55
C PRO A 261 -5.86 6.14 16.09
N GLU A 262 -6.96 6.16 16.85
CA GLU A 262 -8.18 5.41 16.53
C GLU A 262 -8.81 5.87 15.20
N TRP A 263 -8.77 7.17 14.94
CA TRP A 263 -9.25 7.78 13.69
C TRP A 263 -8.51 9.07 13.38
N ALA A 264 -8.45 9.40 12.11
CA ALA A 264 -8.01 10.72 11.64
C ALA A 264 -8.73 11.11 10.34
N THR A 265 -8.65 12.40 10.02
CA THR A 265 -9.07 12.95 8.73
C THR A 265 -7.90 13.73 8.14
N TYR A 266 -7.75 13.66 6.82
CA TYR A 266 -6.63 14.28 6.13
C TYR A 266 -7.15 15.10 4.96
N GLU A 267 -6.59 16.30 4.78
CA GLU A 267 -6.83 17.11 3.59
C GLU A 267 -5.51 17.28 2.84
N TYR A 268 -5.51 16.84 1.60
CA TYR A 268 -4.40 16.99 0.67
C TYR A 268 -4.74 18.01 -0.40
N ILE A 269 -3.79 18.83 -0.79
CA ILE A 269 -3.88 19.68 -1.98
C ILE A 269 -2.92 19.17 -3.03
N PHE A 270 -3.45 18.67 -4.13
CA PHE A 270 -2.68 18.22 -5.28
C PHE A 270 -2.59 19.28 -6.36
N PRO A 271 -1.59 19.22 -7.25
CA PRO A 271 -1.64 19.92 -8.52
C PRO A 271 -2.90 19.53 -9.29
N GLY A 272 -3.55 20.46 -9.95
CA GLY A 272 -4.62 20.18 -10.88
C GLY A 272 -4.11 19.48 -12.13
N THR A 273 -5.01 18.75 -12.79
CA THR A 273 -4.71 18.03 -14.02
C THR A 273 -5.76 18.37 -15.11
N LYS A 274 -5.63 17.82 -16.29
CA LYS A 274 -6.66 17.98 -17.34
C LYS A 274 -8.05 17.48 -16.93
N TRP A 275 -8.14 16.67 -15.88
CA TRP A 275 -9.37 16.08 -15.35
C TRP A 275 -10.02 16.89 -14.23
N THR A 276 -9.35 17.96 -13.75
CA THR A 276 -9.82 18.79 -12.64
C THR A 276 -10.27 20.16 -13.11
N THR A 277 -11.14 20.82 -12.33
CA THR A 277 -11.69 22.15 -12.67
C THR A 277 -10.67 23.25 -12.49
N GLU A 278 -9.77 23.13 -11.51
CA GLU A 278 -8.83 24.16 -11.07
C GLU A 278 -7.38 23.71 -11.21
N ASN A 279 -6.43 24.64 -11.04
CA ASN A 279 -4.99 24.37 -11.02
C ASN A 279 -4.51 23.62 -9.76
N SER A 280 -5.44 23.28 -8.87
CA SER A 280 -5.25 22.42 -7.72
C SER A 280 -6.54 21.68 -7.41
N ILE A 281 -6.44 20.51 -6.79
CA ILE A 281 -7.59 19.74 -6.34
C ILE A 281 -7.43 19.36 -4.87
N LYS A 282 -8.50 19.53 -4.10
CA LYS A 282 -8.59 19.02 -2.74
C LYS A 282 -9.00 17.55 -2.76
N VAL A 283 -8.24 16.74 -2.04
CA VAL A 283 -8.56 15.33 -1.81
C VAL A 283 -8.57 15.09 -0.30
N SER A 284 -9.69 14.58 0.21
CA SER A 284 -9.84 14.29 1.64
C SER A 284 -9.85 12.78 1.87
N TRP A 285 -9.09 12.34 2.88
CA TRP A 285 -9.12 10.97 3.38
C TRP A 285 -9.69 10.93 4.79
N TYR A 286 -10.41 9.86 5.10
CA TYR A 286 -10.99 9.61 6.41
C TYR A 286 -10.75 8.16 6.81
N ASP A 287 -10.31 7.90 8.04
CA ASP A 287 -10.15 6.57 8.58
C ASP A 287 -10.84 6.40 9.94
N GLY A 288 -10.73 5.20 10.55
CA GLY A 288 -11.34 4.89 11.82
C GLY A 288 -12.87 5.03 11.86
N GLY A 289 -13.52 4.74 10.71
CA GLY A 289 -14.98 4.85 10.59
C GLY A 289 -15.50 6.25 10.32
N LYS A 290 -14.64 7.27 10.24
CA LYS A 290 -15.04 8.61 9.78
C LYS A 290 -15.38 8.57 8.29
N LYS A 291 -16.29 9.46 7.90
CA LYS A 291 -16.78 9.58 6.51
C LYS A 291 -17.00 11.04 6.15
N PRO A 292 -17.00 11.38 4.86
CA PRO A 292 -17.40 12.72 4.43
C PRO A 292 -18.86 12.99 4.82
N PRO A 293 -19.25 14.26 5.00
CA PRO A 293 -20.65 14.64 5.20
C PRO A 293 -21.55 14.09 4.10
N ARG A 294 -22.61 13.37 4.45
CA ARG A 294 -23.53 12.72 3.50
C ARG A 294 -24.07 13.68 2.43
N LYS A 295 -24.30 14.96 2.80
CA LYS A 295 -24.79 16.00 1.89
C LYS A 295 -23.88 16.23 0.67
N LEU A 296 -22.58 15.98 0.79
CA LEU A 296 -21.63 16.15 -0.32
C LEU A 296 -21.88 15.12 -1.44
N ALA A 297 -22.43 13.96 -1.13
CA ALA A 297 -22.71 12.96 -2.13
C ALA A 297 -23.82 13.40 -3.10
N GLY A 298 -24.72 14.30 -2.70
CA GLY A 298 -25.86 14.73 -3.52
C GLY A 298 -26.94 13.66 -3.63
N PHE A 299 -27.11 12.83 -2.59
CA PHE A 299 -28.18 11.84 -2.52
C PHE A 299 -29.55 12.49 -2.49
N GLU A 300 -30.51 11.87 -3.17
CA GLU A 300 -31.93 12.16 -3.03
C GLU A 300 -32.44 11.71 -1.64
N LYS A 301 -33.65 12.17 -1.26
CA LYS A 301 -34.16 12.07 0.12
C LYS A 301 -34.16 10.64 0.66
N ASP A 302 -34.51 9.66 -0.17
CA ASP A 302 -34.69 8.26 0.22
C ASP A 302 -33.53 7.34 -0.22
N GLU A 303 -32.40 7.91 -0.68
CA GLU A 303 -31.25 7.15 -1.11
C GLU A 303 -30.41 6.61 0.05
N ARG A 304 -29.65 5.56 -0.25
CA ARG A 304 -28.81 4.83 0.70
C ARG A 304 -27.74 5.72 1.35
N GLN A 305 -27.25 5.27 2.50
CA GLN A 305 -26.10 5.88 3.18
C GLN A 305 -24.80 5.59 2.43
N LEU A 306 -23.76 6.38 2.72
CA LEU A 306 -22.41 6.09 2.26
C LEU A 306 -21.96 4.69 2.71
N PRO A 307 -21.27 3.91 1.84
CA PRO A 307 -20.75 2.60 2.19
C PRO A 307 -19.73 2.68 3.35
N GLY A 308 -19.35 1.52 3.89
CA GLY A 308 -18.35 1.42 4.95
C GLY A 308 -16.99 2.00 4.56
N SER A 309 -16.60 1.78 3.29
CA SER A 309 -15.36 2.29 2.70
C SER A 309 -15.60 2.60 1.22
N GLY A 310 -14.89 3.56 0.66
CA GLY A 310 -15.01 3.93 -0.75
C GLY A 310 -14.46 5.31 -1.07
N SER A 311 -14.75 5.78 -2.28
CA SER A 311 -14.44 7.13 -2.74
C SER A 311 -15.63 7.79 -3.43
N LEU A 312 -15.71 9.11 -3.25
CA LEU A 312 -16.74 9.99 -3.83
C LEU A 312 -16.02 11.07 -4.66
N PHE A 313 -16.36 11.14 -5.93
CA PHE A 313 -15.88 12.15 -6.85
C PHE A 313 -16.98 13.18 -7.06
N ILE A 314 -16.72 14.43 -6.77
CA ILE A 314 -17.63 15.56 -6.97
C ILE A 314 -17.24 16.23 -8.29
N GLY A 315 -18.08 16.13 -9.29
CA GLY A 315 -17.87 16.71 -10.62
C GLY A 315 -18.71 17.94 -10.90
N GLU A 316 -18.54 18.52 -12.08
CA GLU A 316 -19.31 19.69 -12.55
C GLU A 316 -20.78 19.37 -12.79
N SER A 317 -21.07 18.18 -13.31
CA SER A 317 -22.41 17.78 -13.76
C SER A 317 -23.01 16.63 -12.96
N GLY A 318 -22.41 16.23 -11.86
CA GLY A 318 -22.88 15.16 -10.98
C GLY A 318 -21.75 14.56 -10.16
N ASN A 319 -22.07 13.50 -9.42
CA ASN A 319 -21.11 12.84 -8.57
C ASN A 319 -21.00 11.35 -8.94
N LEU A 320 -19.84 10.76 -8.68
CA LEU A 320 -19.61 9.32 -8.81
C LEU A 320 -19.17 8.76 -7.45
N LEU A 321 -19.93 7.79 -6.95
CA LEU A 321 -19.59 7.01 -5.76
C LEU A 321 -19.01 5.67 -6.18
N LEU A 322 -17.83 5.33 -5.67
CA LEU A 322 -17.19 4.04 -5.84
C LEU A 322 -17.05 3.37 -4.47
N PRO A 323 -17.95 2.44 -4.10
CA PRO A 323 -17.75 1.62 -2.91
C PRO A 323 -16.47 0.79 -3.03
N HIS A 324 -15.75 0.60 -1.93
CA HIS A 324 -14.62 -0.33 -1.94
C HIS A 324 -15.14 -1.76 -2.22
N VAL A 325 -14.50 -2.46 -3.17
CA VAL A 325 -14.94 -3.78 -3.67
C VAL A 325 -16.34 -3.74 -4.33
N GLY A 326 -16.79 -2.56 -4.76
CA GLY A 326 -18.09 -2.38 -5.44
C GLY A 326 -17.98 -1.62 -6.76
N GLY A 327 -19.03 -1.69 -7.57
CA GLY A 327 -19.08 -0.99 -8.86
C GLY A 327 -19.37 0.51 -8.74
N PRO A 328 -18.89 1.34 -9.69
CA PRO A 328 -19.15 2.78 -9.71
C PRO A 328 -20.64 3.07 -9.91
N GLN A 329 -21.12 4.10 -9.24
CA GLN A 329 -22.51 4.55 -9.25
C GLN A 329 -22.55 6.06 -9.40
N LEU A 330 -23.40 6.57 -10.31
CA LEU A 330 -23.69 7.99 -10.38
C LEU A 330 -24.62 8.38 -9.24
N VAL A 331 -24.46 9.58 -8.72
CA VAL A 331 -25.34 10.13 -7.67
C VAL A 331 -25.88 11.48 -8.17
N PRO A 332 -27.20 11.72 -8.07
CA PRO A 332 -28.23 10.82 -7.53
C PRO A 332 -28.40 9.54 -8.36
N TYR A 333 -28.87 8.46 -7.73
CA TYR A 333 -28.95 7.14 -8.37
C TYR A 333 -29.86 7.06 -9.58
N SER A 334 -30.82 7.98 -9.72
CA SER A 334 -31.64 8.14 -10.93
C SER A 334 -30.79 8.31 -12.21
N LYS A 335 -29.58 8.90 -12.09
CA LYS A 335 -28.64 9.06 -13.22
C LYS A 335 -27.98 7.75 -13.69
N ASN A 336 -28.10 6.65 -12.94
CA ASN A 336 -27.60 5.34 -13.40
C ASN A 336 -28.50 4.69 -14.44
N LYS A 337 -29.76 5.16 -14.58
CA LYS A 337 -30.66 4.68 -15.61
C LYS A 337 -30.12 5.08 -16.99
N GLY A 338 -29.74 4.08 -17.78
CA GLY A 338 -29.14 4.29 -19.10
C GLY A 338 -27.62 4.48 -19.09
N LEU A 339 -26.95 4.43 -17.93
CA LEU A 339 -25.50 4.48 -17.87
C LEU A 339 -24.88 3.31 -18.64
N GLN A 340 -24.14 3.63 -19.70
CA GLN A 340 -23.35 2.66 -20.45
C GLN A 340 -22.10 2.28 -19.67
N ARG A 341 -22.08 1.08 -19.09
CA ARG A 341 -20.90 0.58 -18.38
C ARG A 341 -19.83 0.11 -19.35
N PRO A 342 -18.55 0.43 -19.12
CA PRO A 342 -17.45 -0.05 -19.97
C PRO A 342 -17.40 -1.58 -20.03
N LYS A 343 -17.24 -2.14 -21.23
CA LYS A 343 -17.02 -3.58 -21.42
C LYS A 343 -15.52 -3.87 -21.31
N LEU A 344 -15.06 -4.27 -20.15
CA LEU A 344 -13.66 -4.56 -19.87
C LEU A 344 -13.42 -6.06 -19.75
N LYS A 345 -12.27 -6.52 -20.28
CA LYS A 345 -11.81 -7.90 -20.04
C LYS A 345 -11.37 -8.05 -18.58
N GLY A 346 -11.64 -9.21 -17.98
CA GLY A 346 -11.08 -9.58 -16.69
C GLY A 346 -9.55 -9.50 -16.71
N ARG A 347 -8.94 -9.15 -15.58
CA ARG A 347 -7.49 -9.10 -15.38
C ARG A 347 -7.17 -9.65 -14.01
N SER A 348 -6.33 -10.66 -13.94
CA SER A 348 -5.76 -11.10 -12.68
C SER A 348 -4.55 -10.23 -12.35
N HIS A 349 -4.55 -9.63 -11.18
CA HIS A 349 -3.43 -8.83 -10.69
C HIS A 349 -2.14 -9.64 -10.64
N TYR A 350 -2.23 -10.86 -10.16
CA TYR A 350 -1.11 -11.78 -9.98
C TYR A 350 -0.62 -12.38 -11.29
N HIS A 351 -1.53 -12.88 -12.14
CA HIS A 351 -1.16 -13.47 -13.43
C HIS A 351 -0.55 -12.43 -14.36
N SER A 352 -1.08 -11.18 -14.35
CA SER A 352 -0.48 -10.11 -15.15
C SER A 352 0.93 -9.72 -14.70
N TYR A 353 1.26 -9.88 -13.41
CA TYR A 353 2.64 -9.74 -12.94
C TYR A 353 3.54 -10.85 -13.53
N VAL A 354 3.09 -12.10 -13.45
CA VAL A 354 3.85 -13.24 -14.01
C VAL A 354 4.02 -13.07 -15.51
N ASP A 355 2.95 -12.74 -16.24
CA ASP A 355 2.99 -12.50 -17.68
C ASP A 355 3.93 -11.34 -18.03
N ALA A 356 3.98 -10.29 -17.23
CA ALA A 356 4.92 -9.19 -17.40
C ALA A 356 6.38 -9.66 -17.20
N CYS A 357 6.66 -10.47 -16.17
CA CYS A 357 7.98 -11.05 -15.94
C CYS A 357 8.42 -11.96 -17.09
N LEU A 358 7.48 -12.61 -17.77
CA LEU A 358 7.71 -13.45 -18.96
C LEU A 358 7.71 -12.66 -20.28
N GLY A 359 7.60 -11.32 -20.23
CA GLY A 359 7.60 -10.46 -21.42
C GLY A 359 6.31 -10.49 -22.24
N LYS A 360 5.18 -10.98 -21.67
CA LYS A 360 3.88 -11.15 -22.35
C LYS A 360 2.87 -10.04 -22.05
N ASP A 361 3.07 -9.30 -20.98
CA ASP A 361 2.18 -8.22 -20.50
C ASP A 361 3.01 -7.11 -19.83
N SER A 362 2.34 -6.12 -19.25
CA SER A 362 2.92 -5.08 -18.41
C SER A 362 2.12 -4.91 -17.11
N THR A 363 2.80 -4.56 -16.02
CA THR A 363 2.14 -4.27 -14.75
C THR A 363 1.52 -2.89 -14.74
N THR A 364 0.33 -2.75 -14.17
CA THR A 364 -0.38 -1.47 -14.07
C THR A 364 -0.16 -0.76 -12.74
N SER A 365 0.32 -1.50 -11.73
CA SER A 365 0.73 -1.00 -10.42
C SER A 365 2.24 -1.12 -10.22
N ASN A 366 3.03 -0.83 -11.28
CA ASN A 366 4.48 -0.79 -11.16
C ASN A 366 4.94 0.29 -10.17
N PHE A 367 6.20 0.24 -9.76
CA PHE A 367 6.71 1.19 -8.75
C PHE A 367 6.70 2.65 -9.24
N GLY A 368 6.68 2.91 -10.54
CA GLY A 368 6.47 4.26 -11.06
C GLY A 368 5.10 4.86 -10.69
N PHE A 369 4.05 4.03 -10.67
CA PHE A 369 2.71 4.39 -10.20
C PHE A 369 2.62 4.31 -8.67
N ALA A 370 3.19 3.29 -8.05
CA ALA A 370 3.04 3.00 -6.64
C ALA A 370 3.76 4.01 -5.72
N VAL A 371 4.90 4.56 -6.16
CA VAL A 371 5.70 5.52 -5.36
C VAL A 371 4.92 6.77 -5.01
N PRO A 372 4.36 7.56 -5.96
CA PRO A 372 3.63 8.77 -5.59
C PRO A 372 2.38 8.50 -4.73
N LEU A 373 1.71 7.37 -4.93
CA LEU A 373 0.59 6.95 -4.09
C LEU A 373 1.04 6.61 -2.67
N THR A 374 2.12 5.85 -2.52
CA THR A 374 2.71 5.53 -1.20
C THR A 374 3.26 6.78 -0.52
N GLU A 375 3.94 7.67 -1.25
CA GLU A 375 4.42 8.95 -0.73
C GLU A 375 3.28 9.80 -0.15
N THR A 376 2.16 9.89 -0.86
CA THR A 376 0.96 10.59 -0.36
C THR A 376 0.48 9.99 0.97
N THR A 377 0.43 8.66 1.06
CA THR A 377 0.06 7.93 2.27
C THR A 377 0.99 8.25 3.43
N LEU A 378 2.30 8.19 3.18
CA LEU A 378 3.33 8.43 4.21
C LEU A 378 3.42 9.89 4.63
N LEU A 379 3.14 10.85 3.75
CA LEU A 379 2.98 12.25 4.12
C LEU A 379 1.82 12.44 5.10
N GLY A 380 0.71 11.70 4.92
CA GLY A 380 -0.38 11.64 5.89
C GLY A 380 0.07 11.12 7.24
N ASN A 381 0.87 10.06 7.26
CA ASN A 381 1.44 9.51 8.50
C ASN A 381 2.31 10.53 9.24
N ILE A 382 3.12 11.30 8.52
CA ILE A 382 3.90 12.38 9.12
C ILE A 382 2.95 13.46 9.65
N ALA A 383 2.00 13.94 8.84
CA ALA A 383 1.07 14.99 9.24
C ALA A 383 0.23 14.60 10.47
N ASN A 384 -0.09 13.32 10.64
CA ASN A 384 -0.81 12.81 11.80
C ASN A 384 -0.09 13.08 13.12
N ARG A 385 1.23 13.11 13.11
CA ARG A 385 2.05 13.43 14.30
C ARG A 385 2.04 14.92 14.64
N PHE A 386 1.64 15.78 13.68
CA PHE A 386 1.56 17.24 13.81
C PHE A 386 0.11 17.72 13.69
N ASN A 387 -0.78 17.10 14.45
CA ASN A 387 -2.23 17.27 14.40
C ASN A 387 -2.66 18.74 14.25
N GLY A 388 -3.43 19.02 13.19
CA GLY A 388 -3.94 20.35 12.87
C GLY A 388 -2.95 21.30 12.19
N GLN A 389 -1.68 20.88 11.99
CA GLN A 389 -0.69 21.69 11.29
C GLN A 389 -0.66 21.35 9.81
N LYS A 390 -0.63 22.37 8.97
CA LYS A 390 -0.41 22.21 7.54
C LYS A 390 1.08 21.96 7.28
N LEU A 391 1.38 20.88 6.57
CA LEU A 391 2.73 20.57 6.09
C LEU A 391 2.80 20.83 4.58
N ASP A 392 3.71 21.71 4.17
CA ASP A 392 3.96 22.04 2.77
C ASP A 392 5.07 21.13 2.23
N TRP A 393 4.80 20.46 1.10
CA TRP A 393 5.66 19.43 0.51
C TRP A 393 6.29 19.88 -0.80
N ASP A 394 7.61 19.83 -0.86
CA ASP A 394 8.40 19.96 -2.09
C ASP A 394 8.81 18.55 -2.56
N GLN A 395 8.07 18.03 -3.58
CA GLN A 395 8.31 16.70 -4.08
C GLN A 395 9.66 16.53 -4.81
N GLU A 396 10.21 17.61 -5.40
CA GLU A 396 11.48 17.55 -6.12
C GLU A 396 12.64 17.40 -5.15
N LYS A 397 12.61 18.17 -4.06
CA LYS A 397 13.62 18.11 -3.00
C LYS A 397 13.36 17.01 -1.97
N MET A 398 12.17 16.39 -2.01
CA MET A 398 11.72 15.42 -1.00
C MET A 398 11.81 16.05 0.42
N THR A 399 11.18 17.22 0.60
CA THR A 399 11.35 18.03 1.82
C THR A 399 10.01 18.64 2.25
N ILE A 400 9.72 18.57 3.55
CA ILE A 400 8.67 19.39 4.18
C ILE A 400 9.31 20.76 4.48
N THR A 401 8.77 21.82 3.86
CA THR A 401 9.46 23.11 3.79
C THR A 401 9.15 24.06 4.94
N ASN A 402 8.10 23.80 5.71
CA ASN A 402 7.58 24.69 6.75
C ASN A 402 7.59 24.10 8.16
N ASN A 403 8.23 22.92 8.36
CA ASN A 403 8.35 22.26 9.66
C ASN A 403 9.57 21.32 9.67
N ASP A 404 10.65 21.72 10.36
CA ASP A 404 11.91 20.96 10.39
C ASP A 404 11.78 19.64 11.14
N GLU A 405 10.96 19.57 12.21
CA GLU A 405 10.71 18.34 12.95
C GLU A 405 9.97 17.33 12.09
N ALA A 406 8.92 17.76 11.39
CA ALA A 406 8.21 16.91 10.43
C ALA A 406 9.13 16.48 9.29
N ASN A 407 10.00 17.35 8.81
CA ASN A 407 10.96 17.04 7.76
C ASN A 407 11.98 15.97 8.19
N SER A 408 12.36 15.91 9.46
CA SER A 408 13.24 14.87 9.99
C SER A 408 12.65 13.46 9.86
N LEU A 409 11.32 13.34 9.75
CA LEU A 409 10.61 12.07 9.61
C LEU A 409 10.49 11.57 8.16
N VAL A 410 10.87 12.39 7.19
CA VAL A 410 10.88 12.00 5.76
C VAL A 410 11.89 10.88 5.50
N LYS A 411 12.97 10.89 6.27
CA LYS A 411 14.04 9.89 6.23
C LYS A 411 14.53 9.60 7.65
N LYS A 412 14.28 8.42 8.14
CA LYS A 412 14.87 7.93 9.39
C LYS A 412 16.20 7.21 9.13
N THR A 413 17.02 7.13 10.16
CA THR A 413 18.21 6.26 10.14
C THR A 413 17.78 4.86 10.55
N PRO A 414 17.85 3.87 9.64
CA PRO A 414 17.52 2.51 10.00
C PRO A 414 18.53 1.97 11.03
N ARG A 415 18.10 0.98 11.83
CA ARG A 415 19.03 0.16 12.60
C ARG A 415 20.00 -0.52 11.63
N ASP A 416 21.27 -0.62 12.02
CA ASP A 416 22.20 -1.49 11.31
C ASP A 416 21.75 -2.94 11.50
N PHE A 417 21.34 -3.54 10.40
CA PHE A 417 20.88 -4.91 10.31
C PHE A 417 21.68 -5.61 9.20
N SER A 418 22.98 -5.60 9.35
CA SER A 418 23.95 -6.26 8.45
C SER A 418 24.04 -7.77 8.69
#